data_dc8649a07bf0996cd58db89b1e39657a
#
_entry.id   dc8649a07bf0996cd58db89b1e39657a
#
_cell.length_a   1.000
_cell.length_b   1.000
_cell.length_c   1.000
_cell.angle_alpha   90.00
_cell.angle_beta   90.00
_cell.angle_gamma   90.00
#
_symmetry.space_group_name_H-M   'P 1'
#
loop_
_entity.id
_entity.type
_entity.pdbx_description
1 polymer ?
#
loop_
_entity_poly.entity_id
_entity_poly.type
_entity_poly.pdbx_seq_one_letter_code
_entity_poly.pdbx_strand_id
1 'polypeptide(L)'
;MSAILIKNATIINEDIRLVSDVLVKGKRIEKIDKNINVDYSHKTIDAEGLYLIPGLIDDQVHFREPGLTHKAEISTESLAAVAGGVTTYMEMPNTVPNATTISAVSYTHLRAHETFGY
;
A
#
# COMPACT_ATOMS: atom_id res chain seq x y z
N MET A 1 -15.92 3.81 -11.49
CA MET A 1 -14.79 3.25 -10.71
C MET A 1 -13.53 3.44 -11.52
N SER A 2 -12.44 3.88 -10.91
CA SER A 2 -11.16 4.03 -11.59
C SER A 2 -10.58 2.65 -11.93
N ALA A 3 -10.06 2.50 -13.14
CA ALA A 3 -9.36 1.30 -13.56
C ALA A 3 -7.93 1.65 -13.98
N ILE A 4 -7.00 0.75 -13.71
CA ILE A 4 -5.59 0.86 -14.09
C ILE A 4 -5.21 -0.44 -14.80
N LEU A 5 -4.68 -0.30 -16.00
CA LEU A 5 -4.07 -1.41 -16.74
C LEU A 5 -2.55 -1.26 -16.68
N ILE A 6 -1.88 -2.20 -16.04
CA ILE A 6 -0.42 -2.30 -16.02
C ILE A 6 -0.04 -3.31 -17.10
N LYS A 7 0.73 -2.87 -18.09
CA LYS A 7 1.12 -3.70 -19.25
C LYS A 7 2.57 -4.16 -19.14
N ASN A 8 2.83 -5.34 -19.67
CA ASN A 8 4.17 -5.88 -19.90
C ASN A 8 5.02 -6.05 -18.63
N ALA A 9 4.40 -6.09 -17.43
CA ALA A 9 5.12 -6.20 -16.18
C ALA A 9 5.74 -7.59 -15.98
N THR A 10 6.97 -7.65 -15.47
CA THR A 10 7.54 -8.88 -14.93
C THR A 10 6.98 -9.09 -13.52
N ILE A 11 5.95 -9.91 -13.41
CA ILE A 11 5.28 -10.21 -12.13
C ILE A 11 6.12 -11.24 -11.37
N ILE A 12 6.39 -10.97 -10.08
CA ILE A 12 7.00 -11.92 -9.14
C ILE A 12 6.07 -12.05 -7.95
N ASN A 13 5.49 -13.22 -7.77
CA ASN A 13 4.59 -13.54 -6.67
C ASN A 13 4.54 -15.06 -6.45
N GLU A 14 4.60 -15.51 -5.19
CA GLU A 14 4.45 -16.94 -4.82
C GLU A 14 5.34 -17.88 -5.65
N ASP A 15 6.64 -17.57 -5.72
CA ASP A 15 7.66 -18.29 -6.51
C ASP A 15 7.43 -18.33 -8.04
N ILE A 16 6.45 -17.58 -8.53
CA ILE A 16 6.17 -17.46 -9.96
C ILE A 16 6.83 -16.18 -10.50
N ARG A 17 7.50 -16.30 -11.63
CA ARG A 17 7.98 -15.16 -12.43
C ARG A 17 7.40 -15.28 -13.84
N LEU A 18 6.61 -14.28 -14.24
CA LEU A 18 6.01 -14.25 -15.58
C LEU A 18 5.87 -12.80 -16.08
N VAL A 19 5.91 -12.62 -17.40
CA VAL A 19 5.57 -11.34 -18.04
C VAL A 19 4.10 -11.36 -18.42
N SER A 20 3.33 -10.40 -17.90
CA SER A 20 1.88 -10.33 -18.09
C SER A 20 1.33 -8.93 -17.87
N ASP A 21 0.08 -8.70 -18.27
CA ASP A 21 -0.68 -7.51 -17.94
C ASP A 21 -1.47 -7.75 -16.66
N VAL A 22 -1.71 -6.66 -15.89
CA VAL A 22 -2.54 -6.68 -14.69
C VAL A 22 -3.60 -5.59 -14.79
N LEU A 23 -4.86 -5.97 -14.70
CA LEU A 23 -5.99 -5.05 -14.62
C LEU A 23 -6.42 -4.88 -13.17
N VAL A 24 -6.34 -3.65 -12.68
CA VAL A 24 -6.86 -3.26 -11.36
C VAL A 24 -8.12 -2.45 -11.58
N LYS A 25 -9.20 -2.80 -10.87
CA LYS A 25 -10.48 -2.09 -10.91
C LYS A 25 -10.95 -1.77 -9.49
N GLY A 26 -11.02 -0.48 -9.18
CA GLY A 26 -11.25 -0.03 -7.82
C GLY A 26 -10.10 -0.48 -6.89
N LYS A 27 -10.44 -1.33 -5.91
CA LYS A 27 -9.49 -1.83 -4.89
C LYS A 27 -9.07 -3.31 -5.12
N ARG A 28 -9.30 -3.88 -6.29
CA ARG A 28 -9.05 -5.29 -6.55
C ARG A 28 -8.29 -5.50 -7.85
N ILE A 29 -7.42 -6.51 -7.87
CA ILE A 29 -6.89 -7.09 -9.10
C ILE A 29 -8.06 -7.88 -9.73
N GLU A 30 -8.50 -7.44 -10.91
CA GLU A 30 -9.62 -8.06 -11.64
C GLU A 30 -9.13 -9.16 -12.55
N LYS A 31 -7.96 -8.94 -13.18
CA LYS A 31 -7.42 -9.92 -14.14
C LYS A 31 -5.90 -9.82 -14.22
N ILE A 32 -5.27 -10.98 -14.35
CA ILE A 32 -3.86 -11.11 -14.76
C ILE A 32 -3.87 -12.01 -15.99
N ASP A 33 -3.42 -11.50 -17.13
CA ASP A 33 -3.41 -12.23 -18.39
C ASP A 33 -2.46 -11.56 -19.40
N LYS A 34 -2.11 -12.25 -20.47
CA LYS A 34 -1.39 -11.65 -21.60
C LYS A 34 -2.36 -10.87 -22.49
N ASN A 35 -1.97 -9.67 -22.90
CA ASN A 35 -2.73 -8.83 -23.84
C ASN A 35 -4.16 -8.51 -23.38
N ILE A 36 -4.31 -7.94 -22.18
CA ILE A 36 -5.61 -7.49 -21.68
C ILE A 36 -6.08 -6.30 -22.51
N ASN A 37 -7.26 -6.42 -23.12
CA ASN A 37 -7.98 -5.33 -23.75
C ASN A 37 -9.07 -4.82 -22.80
N VAL A 38 -9.15 -3.50 -22.67
CA VAL A 38 -10.13 -2.81 -21.81
C VAL A 38 -10.90 -1.82 -22.70
N ASP A 39 -12.21 -1.96 -22.77
CA ASP A 39 -13.12 -1.18 -23.62
C ASP A 39 -13.77 0.01 -22.93
N TYR A 40 -13.35 0.30 -21.71
CA TYR A 40 -13.81 1.45 -20.91
C TYR A 40 -12.64 2.33 -20.46
N SER A 41 -12.95 3.52 -19.93
CA SER A 41 -11.94 4.49 -19.49
C SER A 41 -11.06 3.93 -18.37
N HIS A 42 -9.76 3.96 -18.58
CA HIS A 42 -8.74 3.48 -17.64
C HIS A 42 -7.43 4.26 -17.81
N LYS A 43 -6.57 4.17 -16.78
CA LYS A 43 -5.17 4.62 -16.86
C LYS A 43 -4.31 3.44 -17.29
N THR A 44 -3.45 3.63 -18.28
CA THR A 44 -2.45 2.63 -18.66
C THR A 44 -1.08 3.00 -18.10
N ILE A 45 -0.38 2.00 -17.57
CA ILE A 45 1.03 2.09 -17.14
C ILE A 45 1.78 1.03 -17.93
N ASP A 46 2.73 1.44 -18.76
CA ASP A 46 3.66 0.51 -19.39
C ASP A 46 4.78 0.20 -18.41
N ALA A 47 4.89 -1.08 -18.04
CA ALA A 47 5.86 -1.61 -17.09
C ALA A 47 6.87 -2.55 -17.79
N GLU A 48 7.10 -2.38 -19.10
CA GLU A 48 8.11 -3.16 -19.80
C GLU A 48 9.49 -2.97 -19.15
N GLY A 49 10.15 -4.08 -18.84
CA GLY A 49 11.43 -4.08 -18.14
C GLY A 49 11.36 -3.82 -16.62
N LEU A 50 10.18 -3.55 -16.07
CA LEU A 50 9.98 -3.36 -14.64
C LEU A 50 9.43 -4.61 -13.97
N TYR A 51 9.69 -4.71 -12.67
CA TYR A 51 9.13 -5.75 -11.82
C TYR A 51 7.88 -5.27 -11.12
N LEU A 52 6.85 -6.11 -11.10
CA LEU A 52 5.64 -5.93 -10.31
C LEU A 52 5.62 -6.98 -9.20
N ILE A 53 5.66 -6.53 -7.98
CA ILE A 53 5.63 -7.36 -6.77
C ILE A 53 4.45 -6.96 -5.89
N PRO A 54 3.97 -7.82 -4.97
CA PRO A 54 3.06 -7.41 -3.90
C PRO A 54 3.64 -6.26 -3.09
N GLY A 55 2.78 -5.41 -2.56
CA GLY A 55 3.22 -4.36 -1.64
C GLY A 55 3.90 -4.95 -0.41
N LEU A 56 4.96 -4.30 0.05
CA LEU A 56 5.73 -4.78 1.20
C LEU A 56 4.90 -4.66 2.48
N ILE A 57 5.10 -5.61 3.39
CA ILE A 57 4.58 -5.59 4.75
C ILE A 57 5.75 -5.32 5.69
N ASP A 58 5.65 -4.25 6.48
CA ASP A 58 6.60 -3.94 7.55
C ASP A 58 5.95 -4.25 8.90
N ASP A 59 6.43 -5.27 9.57
CA ASP A 59 5.85 -5.78 10.81
C ASP A 59 6.37 -5.07 12.08
N GLN A 60 7.21 -4.04 11.91
CA GLN A 60 7.77 -3.30 13.04
C GLN A 60 8.10 -1.84 12.69
N VAL A 61 7.09 -0.96 12.74
CA VAL A 61 7.29 0.47 12.55
C VAL A 61 7.13 1.24 13.85
N HIS A 62 7.71 2.45 13.90
CA HIS A 62 7.69 3.34 15.04
C HIS A 62 7.25 4.75 14.62
N PHE A 63 5.97 4.94 14.34
CA PHE A 63 5.43 6.22 13.91
C PHE A 63 5.25 7.23 15.06
N ARG A 64 5.44 6.79 16.32
CA ARG A 64 5.58 7.65 17.50
C ARG A 64 4.34 8.44 17.91
N GLU A 65 3.25 8.35 17.21
CA GLU A 65 1.98 8.98 17.56
C GLU A 65 1.05 7.94 18.21
N PRO A 66 0.40 8.27 19.34
CA PRO A 66 0.32 9.59 20.01
C PRO A 66 1.53 9.98 20.87
N GLY A 67 1.63 11.29 21.16
CA GLY A 67 2.44 11.89 22.20
C GLY A 67 3.92 12.13 21.91
N LEU A 68 4.48 11.52 20.86
CA LEU A 68 5.87 11.71 20.45
C LEU A 68 5.98 12.28 19.03
N THR A 69 5.01 13.07 18.61
CA THR A 69 4.88 13.63 17.26
C THR A 69 6.05 14.51 16.83
N HIS A 70 6.83 15.03 17.79
CA HIS A 70 8.08 15.72 17.49
C HIS A 70 9.16 14.81 16.87
N LYS A 71 8.98 13.49 16.93
CA LYS A 71 9.87 12.51 16.29
C LYS A 71 9.33 12.02 14.96
N ALA A 72 8.04 11.74 14.91
CA ALA A 72 7.34 11.24 13.70
C ALA A 72 5.82 11.31 13.92
N GLU A 73 5.07 11.45 12.85
CA GLU A 73 3.61 11.44 12.84
C GLU A 73 3.10 10.33 11.89
N ILE A 74 1.95 9.73 12.21
CA ILE A 74 1.35 8.69 11.37
C ILE A 74 1.12 9.20 9.95
N SER A 75 0.70 10.45 9.79
CA SER A 75 0.41 11.05 8.49
C SER A 75 1.64 11.13 7.57
N THR A 76 2.77 11.57 8.08
CA THR A 76 4.02 11.71 7.32
C THR A 76 4.69 10.37 7.07
N GLU A 77 4.75 9.53 8.09
CA GLU A 77 5.41 8.24 8.01
C GLU A 77 4.64 7.24 7.14
N SER A 78 3.31 7.27 7.16
CA SER A 78 2.50 6.43 6.26
C SER A 78 2.69 6.82 4.79
N LEU A 79 2.83 8.11 4.49
CA LEU A 79 3.16 8.57 3.13
C LEU A 79 4.56 8.13 2.71
N ALA A 80 5.54 8.23 3.61
CA ALA A 80 6.90 7.75 3.35
C ALA A 80 6.93 6.23 3.12
N ALA A 81 6.17 5.46 3.91
CA ALA A 81 6.02 4.02 3.75
C ALA A 81 5.46 3.67 2.36
N VAL A 82 4.36 4.31 1.95
CA VAL A 82 3.78 4.11 0.61
C VAL A 82 4.75 4.48 -0.50
N ALA A 83 5.46 5.60 -0.36
CA ALA A 83 6.48 6.02 -1.33
C ALA A 83 7.62 5.00 -1.46
N GLY A 84 7.94 4.27 -0.37
CA GLY A 84 8.90 3.17 -0.35
C GLY A 84 8.32 1.81 -0.79
N GLY A 85 7.03 1.72 -1.11
CA GLY A 85 6.37 0.47 -1.53
C GLY A 85 5.82 -0.38 -0.39
N VAL A 86 5.83 0.13 0.86
CA VAL A 86 5.19 -0.52 2.01
C VAL A 86 3.69 -0.20 1.98
N THR A 87 2.86 -1.23 1.90
CA THR A 87 1.39 -1.10 1.81
C THR A 87 0.66 -1.57 3.07
N THR A 88 1.38 -2.20 3.97
CA THR A 88 0.86 -2.69 5.25
C THR A 88 1.96 -2.57 6.30
N TYR A 89 1.61 -2.13 7.49
CA TYR A 89 2.57 -2.03 8.59
C TYR A 89 1.92 -2.36 9.93
N MET A 90 2.76 -2.74 10.91
CA MET A 90 2.38 -2.94 12.31
C MET A 90 3.08 -1.92 13.18
N GLU A 91 2.30 -1.00 13.77
CA GLU A 91 2.80 0.02 14.67
C GLU A 91 3.18 -0.56 16.03
N MET A 92 4.34 -0.22 16.54
CA MET A 92 4.79 -0.61 17.87
C MET A 92 4.16 0.28 18.97
N PRO A 93 3.83 -0.28 20.15
CA PRO A 93 3.05 0.41 21.17
C PRO A 93 3.85 1.43 21.99
N ASN A 94 5.08 1.75 21.62
CA ASN A 94 5.98 2.64 22.37
C ASN A 94 5.72 4.14 22.08
N THR A 95 4.52 4.53 22.37
CA THR A 95 3.93 5.87 22.26
C THR A 95 3.67 6.47 23.65
N VAL A 96 3.16 7.70 23.75
CA VAL A 96 2.79 8.33 25.01
C VAL A 96 1.35 8.87 24.94
N PRO A 97 0.38 8.23 25.64
CA PRO A 97 0.52 6.98 26.40
C PRO A 97 0.83 5.77 25.52
N ASN A 98 1.36 4.70 26.13
CA ASN A 98 1.61 3.47 25.39
C ASN A 98 0.31 2.91 24.80
N ALA A 99 0.34 2.51 23.53
CA ALA A 99 -0.82 1.98 22.80
C ALA A 99 -1.11 0.51 23.19
N THR A 100 -1.40 0.26 24.48
CA THR A 100 -1.66 -1.07 25.05
C THR A 100 -3.13 -1.29 25.45
N THR A 101 -3.99 -0.31 25.20
CA THR A 101 -5.43 -0.39 25.47
C THR A 101 -6.23 -0.32 24.17
N ILE A 102 -7.45 -0.83 24.17
CA ILE A 102 -8.34 -0.78 22.99
C ILE A 102 -8.53 0.65 22.49
N SER A 103 -8.72 1.62 23.37
CA SER A 103 -8.90 3.02 22.98
C SER A 103 -7.64 3.63 22.35
N ALA A 104 -6.46 3.31 22.88
CA ALA A 104 -5.20 3.79 22.32
C ALA A 104 -4.90 3.17 20.94
N VAL A 105 -5.18 1.88 20.75
CA VAL A 105 -5.06 1.21 19.47
C VAL A 105 -6.08 1.74 18.46
N SER A 106 -7.31 2.05 18.90
CA SER A 106 -8.31 2.66 18.03
C SER A 106 -7.86 4.02 17.51
N TYR A 107 -7.17 4.81 18.33
CA TYR A 107 -6.62 6.09 17.90
C TYR A 107 -5.63 5.94 16.73
N THR A 108 -4.66 5.05 16.85
CA THR A 108 -3.66 4.81 15.79
C THR A 108 -4.29 4.28 14.52
N HIS A 109 -5.31 3.44 14.63
CA HIS A 109 -6.05 2.88 13.49
C HIS A 109 -6.87 3.95 12.73
N LEU A 110 -7.58 4.80 13.45
CA LEU A 110 -8.37 5.87 12.84
C LEU A 110 -7.47 6.88 12.13
N ARG A 111 -6.36 7.27 12.73
CA ARG A 111 -5.39 8.20 12.11
C ARG A 111 -4.76 7.66 10.84
N ALA A 112 -4.42 6.38 10.80
CA ALA A 112 -3.89 5.75 9.60
C ALA A 112 -4.90 5.78 8.44
N HIS A 113 -6.20 5.73 8.70
CA HIS A 113 -7.24 5.82 7.69
C HIS A 113 -7.52 7.25 7.20
N GLU A 114 -7.27 8.26 8.01
CA GLU A 114 -7.47 9.67 7.63
C GLU A 114 -6.48 10.15 6.57
N THR A 115 -5.33 9.51 6.43
CA THR A 115 -4.28 9.89 5.46
C THR A 115 -4.57 9.43 4.01
N PHE A 116 -5.53 8.55 3.80
CA PHE A 116 -5.89 8.02 2.47
C PHE A 116 -7.16 8.63 1.87
N GLY A 117 -7.62 9.76 2.35
CA GLY A 117 -8.92 10.35 2.04
C GLY A 117 -8.92 11.48 1.01
N TYR A 118 -7.86 11.67 0.20
CA TYR A 118 -7.82 12.72 -0.82
C TYR A 118 -7.18 12.27 -2.12
#